data_153ea71efa96bc1db3e4ed5412b9b494
#
_entry.id   153ea71efa96bc1db3e4ed5412b9b494
#
_cell.length_a   1.000
_cell.length_b   1.000
_cell.length_c   1.000
_cell.angle_alpha   90.00
_cell.angle_beta   90.00
_cell.angle_gamma   90.00
#
_symmetry.space_group_name_H-M   'P 1'
#
loop_
_entity.id
_entity.type
_entity.pdbx_description
1 polymer ?
#
loop_
_entity_poly.entity_id
_entity_poly.type
_entity_poly.pdbx_seq_one_letter_code
_entity_poly.pdbx_strand_id
1 'polypeptide(L)'
;MNKEFFDKLKKANKKPDLVFIITDQERATQNFPDNWESENLKTLSFLKVNGFSFDKAFCNTCMCSPSRSTLLTGTYPAQHKVTQTLTTGGIFSDVEQTLDPQTPNIARLLEPLGYDCQYRGKWHISKGNNSGDPYGDVTAEDIALFGFKGWVGPDAGEDAKPENFGGGFASHDQMYIRQTLEYLKEVKDRRSKGDYQPYCLILSLVNPHDVLGYPNSVQYGYLLPQYTQRGIGLPETVHE
;
A
#
# COMPACT_ATOMS: atom_id res chain seq x y z
N MET A 1 17.14 -18.99 -7.01
CA MET A 1 17.09 -18.79 -5.54
C MET A 1 18.30 -19.46 -4.93
N ASN A 2 19.09 -18.72 -4.17
CA ASN A 2 20.39 -19.21 -3.71
C ASN A 2 20.19 -20.25 -2.59
N LYS A 3 20.45 -21.53 -2.85
CA LYS A 3 20.37 -22.63 -1.89
C LYS A 3 21.19 -22.33 -0.63
N GLU A 4 22.32 -21.69 -0.78
CA GLU A 4 23.21 -21.28 0.31
C GLU A 4 22.53 -20.26 1.28
N PHE A 5 21.67 -19.38 0.76
CA PHE A 5 20.89 -18.44 1.59
C PHE A 5 19.90 -19.18 2.50
N PHE A 6 19.16 -20.16 1.94
CA PHE A 6 18.22 -20.98 2.73
C PHE A 6 18.91 -21.88 3.73
N ASP A 7 20.07 -22.43 3.37
CA ASP A 7 20.85 -23.25 4.29
C ASP A 7 21.41 -22.42 5.45
N LYS A 8 21.80 -21.16 5.18
CA LYS A 8 22.18 -20.19 6.22
C LYS A 8 21.00 -19.83 7.14
N LEU A 9 19.80 -19.59 6.59
CA LEU A 9 18.61 -19.31 7.40
C LEU A 9 18.23 -20.49 8.29
N LYS A 10 18.27 -21.72 7.75
CA LYS A 10 18.00 -22.95 8.53
C LYS A 10 19.03 -23.15 9.64
N LYS A 11 20.32 -22.93 9.38
CA LYS A 11 21.37 -23.03 10.38
C LYS A 11 21.28 -21.96 11.46
N ALA A 12 20.83 -20.75 11.11
CA ALA A 12 20.72 -19.66 12.07
C ALA A 12 19.54 -19.82 13.05
N ASN A 13 18.62 -20.75 12.80
CA ASN A 13 17.36 -20.93 13.54
C ASN A 13 16.59 -19.59 13.72
N LYS A 14 16.76 -18.66 12.77
CA LYS A 14 16.15 -17.33 12.79
C LYS A 14 14.98 -17.28 11.84
N LYS A 15 13.90 -16.68 12.30
CA LYS A 15 12.74 -16.37 11.43
C LYS A 15 13.13 -15.31 10.43
N PRO A 16 12.75 -15.41 9.14
CA PRO A 16 13.01 -14.38 8.15
C PRO A 16 12.18 -13.13 8.44
N ASP A 17 12.70 -11.97 8.09
CA ASP A 17 11.88 -10.77 7.96
C ASP A 17 11.03 -10.88 6.69
N LEU A 18 9.82 -10.35 6.76
CA LEU A 18 8.88 -10.33 5.65
C LEU A 18 8.65 -8.87 5.24
N VAL A 19 8.83 -8.58 3.97
CA VAL A 19 8.55 -7.26 3.40
C VAL A 19 7.62 -7.45 2.21
N PHE A 20 6.46 -6.83 2.29
CA PHE A 20 5.49 -6.76 1.20
C PHE A 20 5.50 -5.34 0.64
N ILE A 21 5.78 -5.21 -0.65
CA ILE A 21 5.63 -3.95 -1.37
C ILE A 21 4.47 -4.13 -2.33
N ILE A 22 3.43 -3.34 -2.10
CA ILE A 22 2.18 -3.39 -2.87
C ILE A 22 2.11 -2.10 -3.68
N THR A 23 1.95 -2.22 -4.99
CA THR A 23 1.58 -1.13 -5.89
C THR A 23 0.09 -1.22 -6.18
N ASP A 24 -0.57 -0.08 -6.39
CA ASP A 24 -2.00 -0.05 -6.67
C ASP A 24 -2.26 0.11 -8.17
N GLN A 25 -3.14 -0.73 -8.71
CA GLN A 25 -3.54 -0.73 -10.12
C GLN A 25 -2.39 -1.01 -11.11
N GLU A 26 -1.26 -1.53 -10.65
CA GLU A 26 -0.19 -1.94 -11.55
C GLU A 26 -0.60 -3.21 -12.31
N ARG A 27 -0.48 -3.16 -13.62
CA ARG A 27 -0.78 -4.28 -14.52
C ARG A 27 0.44 -4.64 -15.34
N ALA A 28 0.40 -5.84 -15.96
CA ALA A 28 1.44 -6.26 -16.89
C ALA A 28 1.61 -5.26 -18.05
N THR A 29 2.85 -5.05 -18.46
CA THR A 29 3.26 -4.08 -19.50
C THR A 29 3.00 -4.58 -20.92
N GLN A 30 1.79 -5.10 -21.20
CA GLN A 30 1.46 -5.81 -22.45
C GLN A 30 1.55 -4.95 -23.73
N ASN A 31 1.32 -3.64 -23.60
CA ASN A 31 1.23 -2.71 -24.72
C ASN A 31 2.33 -1.64 -24.68
N PHE A 32 3.37 -1.85 -23.88
CA PHE A 32 4.51 -0.95 -23.82
C PHE A 32 5.55 -1.33 -24.87
N PRO A 33 6.41 -0.39 -25.29
CA PRO A 33 7.53 -0.71 -26.19
C PRO A 33 8.45 -1.79 -25.62
N ASP A 34 9.12 -2.51 -26.51
CA ASP A 34 10.12 -3.49 -26.11
C ASP A 34 11.18 -2.85 -25.19
N ASN A 35 11.58 -3.60 -24.15
CA ASN A 35 12.54 -3.15 -23.14
C ASN A 35 12.11 -1.98 -22.23
N TRP A 36 10.90 -1.41 -22.42
CA TRP A 36 10.44 -0.27 -21.63
C TRP A 36 10.56 -0.50 -20.11
N GLU A 37 10.16 -1.67 -19.65
CA GLU A 37 10.24 -2.04 -18.23
C GLU A 37 11.68 -2.02 -17.71
N SER A 38 12.59 -2.66 -18.41
CA SER A 38 14.00 -2.74 -18.00
C SER A 38 14.71 -1.37 -18.05
N GLU A 39 14.28 -0.48 -18.91
CA GLU A 39 14.82 0.86 -19.04
C GLU A 39 14.27 1.82 -17.98
N ASN A 40 12.99 1.69 -17.62
CA ASN A 40 12.28 2.65 -16.78
C ASN A 40 12.05 2.15 -15.34
N LEU A 41 11.87 0.85 -15.11
CA LEU A 41 11.56 0.26 -13.80
C LEU A 41 12.76 -0.48 -13.21
N LYS A 42 13.79 0.25 -12.80
CA LYS A 42 15.06 -0.33 -12.31
C LYS A 42 14.89 -1.24 -11.11
N THR A 43 14.01 -0.86 -10.17
CA THR A 43 13.73 -1.67 -8.97
C THR A 43 13.06 -2.99 -9.34
N LEU A 44 12.07 -2.95 -10.23
CA LEU A 44 11.40 -4.16 -10.69
C LEU A 44 12.37 -5.09 -11.44
N SER A 45 13.21 -4.52 -12.31
CA SER A 45 14.27 -5.25 -13.00
C SER A 45 15.24 -5.91 -12.01
N PHE A 46 15.66 -5.21 -10.98
CA PHE A 46 16.51 -5.75 -9.91
C PHE A 46 15.83 -6.92 -9.18
N LEU A 47 14.55 -6.79 -8.84
CA LEU A 47 13.79 -7.84 -8.17
C LEU A 47 13.62 -9.07 -9.05
N LYS A 48 13.34 -8.89 -10.34
CA LYS A 48 13.23 -10.00 -11.31
C LYS A 48 14.53 -10.78 -11.46
N VAL A 49 15.68 -10.10 -11.50
CA VAL A 49 17.01 -10.75 -11.62
C VAL A 49 17.38 -11.51 -10.35
N ASN A 50 16.97 -11.03 -9.18
CA ASN A 50 17.37 -11.59 -7.89
C ASN A 50 16.29 -12.45 -7.21
N GLY A 51 15.12 -12.62 -7.83
CA GLY A 51 13.98 -13.33 -7.28
C GLY A 51 13.25 -14.22 -8.29
N PHE A 52 12.00 -14.50 -7.95
CA PHE A 52 11.08 -15.18 -8.86
C PHE A 52 10.03 -14.21 -9.38
N SER A 53 9.75 -14.28 -10.68
CA SER A 53 8.65 -13.57 -11.31
C SER A 53 7.52 -14.56 -11.63
N PHE A 54 6.29 -14.17 -11.31
CA PHE A 54 5.09 -14.94 -11.63
C PHE A 54 4.37 -14.26 -12.79
N ASP A 55 4.56 -14.78 -14.01
CA ASP A 55 4.00 -14.20 -15.23
C ASP A 55 2.49 -14.34 -15.35
N LYS A 56 1.89 -15.23 -14.56
CA LYS A 56 0.45 -15.52 -14.54
C LYS A 56 -0.12 -15.32 -13.13
N ALA A 57 0.09 -14.15 -12.55
CA ALA A 57 -0.55 -13.74 -11.32
C ALA A 57 -1.87 -13.01 -11.64
N PHE A 58 -2.94 -13.38 -10.94
CA PHE A 58 -4.27 -12.81 -11.13
C PHE A 58 -4.82 -12.34 -9.80
N CYS A 59 -5.43 -11.15 -9.79
CA CYS A 59 -6.25 -10.73 -8.67
C CYS A 59 -7.66 -11.36 -8.79
N ASN A 60 -8.29 -11.59 -7.65
CA ASN A 60 -9.65 -12.15 -7.61
C ASN A 60 -10.74 -11.12 -7.92
N THR A 61 -10.41 -9.84 -7.87
CA THR A 61 -11.28 -8.70 -8.16
C THR A 61 -10.42 -7.52 -8.59
N CYS A 62 -10.95 -6.68 -9.47
CA CYS A 62 -10.27 -5.48 -9.97
C CYS A 62 -10.42 -4.26 -9.04
N MET A 63 -11.27 -4.33 -8.01
CA MET A 63 -11.52 -3.23 -7.09
C MET A 63 -10.55 -3.26 -5.90
N CYS A 64 -10.09 -2.08 -5.46
CA CYS A 64 -9.06 -1.92 -4.43
C CYS A 64 -9.41 -2.61 -3.11
N SER A 65 -10.50 -2.18 -2.46
CA SER A 65 -10.84 -2.65 -1.12
C SER A 65 -11.07 -4.17 -1.04
N PRO A 66 -11.83 -4.82 -1.94
CA PRO A 66 -11.97 -6.25 -1.90
C PRO A 66 -10.69 -7.01 -2.28
N SER A 67 -9.88 -6.48 -3.20
CA SER A 67 -8.60 -7.09 -3.56
C SER A 67 -7.61 -7.03 -2.40
N ARG A 68 -7.49 -5.89 -1.72
CA ARG A 68 -6.65 -5.69 -0.53
C ARG A 68 -7.10 -6.58 0.63
N SER A 69 -8.41 -6.64 0.87
CA SER A 69 -8.97 -7.54 1.89
C SER A 69 -8.62 -8.99 1.61
N THR A 70 -8.72 -9.45 0.36
CA THR A 70 -8.29 -10.79 -0.05
C THR A 70 -6.80 -11.01 0.18
N LEU A 71 -5.96 -10.04 -0.20
CA LEU A 71 -4.51 -10.13 -0.04
C LEU A 71 -4.10 -10.33 1.43
N LEU A 72 -4.75 -9.59 2.34
CA LEU A 72 -4.42 -9.62 3.77
C LEU A 72 -5.02 -10.83 4.51
N THR A 73 -6.18 -11.32 4.07
CA THR A 73 -6.91 -12.41 4.75
C THR A 73 -6.72 -13.78 4.12
N GLY A 74 -6.32 -13.84 2.86
CA GLY A 74 -6.28 -15.09 2.09
C GLY A 74 -7.66 -15.65 1.76
N THR A 75 -8.74 -14.86 1.88
CA THR A 75 -10.12 -15.29 1.63
C THR A 75 -10.75 -14.47 0.51
N TYR A 76 -11.80 -15.01 -0.10
CA TYR A 76 -12.53 -14.34 -1.19
C TYR A 76 -13.56 -13.32 -0.67
N PRO A 77 -13.98 -12.33 -1.50
CA PRO A 77 -14.99 -11.34 -1.12
C PRO A 77 -16.29 -11.92 -0.55
N ALA A 78 -16.73 -13.07 -1.04
CA ALA A 78 -17.88 -13.77 -0.49
C ALA A 78 -17.70 -14.19 0.99
N GLN A 79 -16.47 -14.39 1.44
CA GLN A 79 -16.13 -14.79 2.80
C GLN A 79 -15.87 -13.58 3.70
N HIS A 80 -15.00 -12.65 3.28
CA HIS A 80 -14.65 -11.48 4.08
C HIS A 80 -15.65 -10.31 3.93
N LYS A 81 -16.65 -10.41 3.05
CA LYS A 81 -17.79 -9.49 2.84
C LYS A 81 -17.46 -8.14 2.22
N VAL A 82 -16.22 -7.77 2.05
CA VAL A 82 -15.86 -6.55 1.32
C VAL A 82 -15.98 -6.83 -0.18
N THR A 83 -17.03 -6.34 -0.80
CA THR A 83 -17.40 -6.68 -2.18
C THR A 83 -17.26 -5.52 -3.15
N GLN A 84 -17.08 -4.30 -2.64
CA GLN A 84 -16.96 -3.08 -3.44
C GLN A 84 -15.87 -2.17 -2.86
N THR A 85 -15.42 -1.21 -3.65
CA THR A 85 -14.49 -0.17 -3.19
C THR A 85 -15.18 0.70 -2.15
N LEU A 86 -14.48 0.97 -1.06
CA LEU A 86 -14.96 1.90 -0.03
C LEU A 86 -14.82 3.34 -0.53
N THR A 87 -15.84 4.15 -0.29
CA THR A 87 -15.86 5.58 -0.65
C THR A 87 -15.90 6.46 0.59
N THR A 88 -15.43 7.68 0.46
CA THR A 88 -15.53 8.70 1.52
C THR A 88 -16.74 9.60 1.23
N GLY A 89 -17.91 9.14 1.62
CA GLY A 89 -19.14 9.89 1.42
C GLY A 89 -19.95 9.48 0.20
N GLY A 90 -21.11 10.09 0.05
CA GLY A 90 -22.09 9.76 -0.98
C GLY A 90 -23.12 8.71 -0.54
N ILE A 91 -24.13 8.50 -1.37
CA ILE A 91 -25.31 7.69 -1.05
C ILE A 91 -25.03 6.20 -0.85
N PHE A 92 -23.90 5.70 -1.31
CA PHE A 92 -23.51 4.30 -1.18
C PHE A 92 -22.59 4.03 0.01
N SER A 93 -21.99 5.08 0.60
CA SER A 93 -20.97 4.91 1.63
C SER A 93 -21.51 4.21 2.89
N ASP A 94 -22.76 4.44 3.25
CA ASP A 94 -23.37 3.86 4.46
C ASP A 94 -23.66 2.36 4.34
N VAL A 95 -23.76 1.85 3.12
CA VAL A 95 -24.07 0.43 2.84
C VAL A 95 -22.84 -0.40 2.46
N GLU A 96 -21.69 0.24 2.34
CA GLU A 96 -20.44 -0.42 2.00
C GLU A 96 -19.95 -1.28 3.17
N GLN A 97 -19.63 -2.53 2.86
CA GLN A 97 -19.11 -3.46 3.87
C GLN A 97 -17.60 -3.28 4.04
N THR A 98 -17.19 -2.99 5.25
CA THR A 98 -15.78 -2.92 5.65
C THR A 98 -15.28 -4.27 6.14
N LEU A 99 -13.96 -4.47 6.12
CA LEU A 99 -13.37 -5.67 6.72
C LEU A 99 -13.59 -5.65 8.24
N ASP A 100 -14.11 -6.76 8.77
CA ASP A 100 -14.24 -6.94 10.21
C ASP A 100 -12.83 -7.09 10.83
N PRO A 101 -12.48 -6.29 11.85
CA PRO A 101 -11.21 -6.42 12.56
C PRO A 101 -10.95 -7.80 13.17
N GLN A 102 -11.99 -8.59 13.43
CA GLN A 102 -11.85 -9.95 13.93
C GLN A 102 -11.53 -10.97 12.85
N THR A 103 -11.61 -10.59 11.57
CA THR A 103 -11.26 -11.50 10.47
C THR A 103 -9.77 -11.89 10.58
N PRO A 104 -9.45 -13.19 10.56
CA PRO A 104 -8.07 -13.64 10.50
C PRO A 104 -7.33 -13.02 9.31
N ASN A 105 -6.16 -12.49 9.59
CA ASN A 105 -5.33 -11.83 8.60
C ASN A 105 -3.84 -12.10 8.87
N ILE A 106 -2.98 -11.71 7.97
CA ILE A 106 -1.55 -12.00 8.04
C ILE A 106 -0.90 -11.49 9.35
N ALA A 107 -1.30 -10.33 9.87
CA ALA A 107 -0.73 -9.82 11.13
C ALA A 107 -1.12 -10.71 12.31
N ARG A 108 -2.41 -11.05 12.44
CA ARG A 108 -2.91 -11.94 13.50
C ARG A 108 -2.33 -13.36 13.45
N LEU A 109 -1.96 -13.82 12.26
CA LEU A 109 -1.29 -15.12 12.10
C LEU A 109 0.19 -15.07 12.48
N LEU A 110 0.85 -13.93 12.28
CA LEU A 110 2.27 -13.76 12.53
C LEU A 110 2.59 -13.29 13.96
N GLU A 111 1.68 -12.55 14.59
CA GLU A 111 1.87 -12.03 15.95
C GLU A 111 2.17 -13.15 16.98
N PRO A 112 1.43 -14.27 17.04
CA PRO A 112 1.74 -15.39 17.96
C PRO A 112 3.10 -16.03 17.68
N LEU A 113 3.64 -15.83 16.49
CA LEU A 113 4.97 -16.28 16.11
C LEU A 113 6.07 -15.26 16.48
N GLY A 114 5.72 -14.16 17.14
CA GLY A 114 6.65 -13.15 17.65
C GLY A 114 7.07 -12.10 16.61
N TYR A 115 6.36 -11.98 15.49
CA TYR A 115 6.62 -10.94 14.52
C TYR A 115 6.10 -9.57 15.00
N ASP A 116 6.87 -8.53 14.70
CA ASP A 116 6.42 -7.13 14.75
C ASP A 116 5.78 -6.79 13.41
N CYS A 117 4.43 -6.71 13.39
CA CYS A 117 3.67 -6.49 12.16
C CYS A 117 3.43 -5.00 11.95
N GLN A 118 4.02 -4.44 10.91
CA GLN A 118 4.02 -3.02 10.59
C GLN A 118 3.31 -2.74 9.26
N TYR A 119 2.57 -1.64 9.19
CA TYR A 119 1.89 -1.18 7.98
C TYR A 119 2.23 0.28 7.67
N ARG A 120 2.54 0.57 6.42
CA ARG A 120 2.76 1.93 5.91
C ARG A 120 2.01 2.09 4.60
N GLY A 121 1.32 3.21 4.44
CA GLY A 121 0.69 3.56 3.19
C GLY A 121 -0.80 3.26 3.11
N LYS A 122 -1.31 3.15 1.89
CA LYS A 122 -2.73 3.00 1.58
C LYS A 122 -3.33 1.78 2.27
N TRP A 123 -4.36 2.02 3.07
CA TRP A 123 -5.11 1.00 3.79
C TRP A 123 -6.35 0.55 3.02
N HIS A 124 -7.34 1.39 2.94
CA HIS A 124 -8.54 1.30 2.10
C HIS A 124 -9.34 -0.02 2.22
N ILE A 125 -9.42 -0.61 3.40
CA ILE A 125 -10.21 -1.83 3.68
C ILE A 125 -11.21 -1.70 4.82
N SER A 126 -11.11 -0.61 5.57
CA SER A 126 -12.07 -0.22 6.60
C SER A 126 -12.22 1.30 6.64
N LYS A 127 -13.29 1.76 7.25
CA LYS A 127 -13.54 3.17 7.56
C LYS A 127 -13.17 3.44 9.02
N GLY A 128 -12.93 4.70 9.35
CA GLY A 128 -12.68 5.12 10.72
C GLY A 128 -13.90 4.90 11.62
N ASN A 129 -13.64 4.56 12.87
CA ASN A 129 -14.69 4.36 13.89
C ASN A 129 -15.08 5.65 14.62
N ASN A 130 -14.71 6.82 14.11
CA ASN A 130 -15.05 8.08 14.75
C ASN A 130 -16.57 8.24 14.84
N SER A 131 -17.07 8.12 16.06
CA SER A 131 -18.49 8.21 16.39
C SER A 131 -19.09 9.53 15.91
N GLY A 132 -19.88 9.48 14.86
CA GLY A 132 -20.63 10.63 14.33
C GLY A 132 -20.22 11.08 12.93
N ASP A 133 -19.10 10.60 12.39
CA ASP A 133 -18.71 10.81 11.01
C ASP A 133 -18.55 9.47 10.30
N PRO A 134 -19.57 9.00 9.54
CA PRO A 134 -19.46 7.76 8.76
C PRO A 134 -18.38 7.83 7.66
N TYR A 135 -17.80 9.00 7.46
CA TYR A 135 -16.76 9.29 6.48
C TYR A 135 -15.41 9.60 7.13
N GLY A 136 -15.32 9.41 8.47
CA GLY A 136 -14.13 9.71 9.24
C GLY A 136 -12.92 8.95 8.73
N ASP A 137 -11.80 9.67 8.64
CA ASP A 137 -10.52 9.09 8.26
C ASP A 137 -10.15 7.94 9.20
N VAL A 138 -9.60 6.88 8.63
CA VAL A 138 -9.02 5.78 9.39
C VAL A 138 -7.86 6.31 10.25
N THR A 139 -7.80 5.85 11.48
CA THR A 139 -6.74 6.20 12.44
C THR A 139 -5.75 5.04 12.65
N ALA A 140 -4.62 5.34 13.27
CA ALA A 140 -3.66 4.31 13.67
C ALA A 140 -4.29 3.27 14.64
N GLU A 141 -5.18 3.72 15.50
CA GLU A 141 -5.93 2.88 16.44
C GLU A 141 -6.89 1.92 15.72
N ASP A 142 -7.57 2.41 14.68
CA ASP A 142 -8.44 1.56 13.86
C ASP A 142 -7.63 0.44 13.19
N ILE A 143 -6.47 0.75 12.66
CA ILE A 143 -5.59 -0.22 12.00
C ILE A 143 -4.95 -1.18 13.00
N ALA A 144 -4.67 -0.72 14.21
CA ALA A 144 -4.17 -1.56 15.29
C ALA A 144 -5.16 -2.67 15.68
N LEU A 145 -6.47 -2.45 15.49
CA LEU A 145 -7.50 -3.49 15.70
C LEU A 145 -7.30 -4.71 14.78
N PHE A 146 -6.62 -4.55 13.66
CA PHE A 146 -6.28 -5.65 12.74
C PHE A 146 -4.93 -6.32 13.07
N GLY A 147 -4.21 -5.84 14.08
CA GLY A 147 -2.90 -6.37 14.50
C GLY A 147 -1.70 -5.68 13.85
N PHE A 148 -1.91 -4.62 13.08
CA PHE A 148 -0.84 -3.84 12.48
C PHE A 148 -0.47 -2.62 13.34
N LYS A 149 0.80 -2.24 13.31
CA LYS A 149 1.35 -1.11 14.06
C LYS A 149 1.97 -0.08 13.13
N GLY A 150 2.22 1.11 13.69
CA GLY A 150 3.05 2.15 13.08
C GLY A 150 2.46 2.79 11.83
N TRP A 151 1.18 2.60 11.55
CA TRP A 151 0.52 3.32 10.48
C TRP A 151 0.37 4.80 10.84
N VAL A 152 0.62 5.66 9.85
CA VAL A 152 0.44 7.10 9.95
C VAL A 152 -0.28 7.58 8.71
N GLY A 153 -1.43 8.21 8.90
CA GLY A 153 -2.26 8.74 7.82
C GLY A 153 -1.61 9.86 7.01
N PRO A 154 -2.34 10.36 6.02
CA PRO A 154 -3.70 9.98 5.67
C PRO A 154 -3.79 8.64 4.93
N ASP A 155 -4.97 8.03 4.92
CA ASP A 155 -5.25 6.94 4.00
C ASP A 155 -5.44 7.52 2.59
N ALA A 156 -4.59 7.12 1.68
CA ALA A 156 -4.75 7.46 0.27
C ALA A 156 -5.79 6.53 -0.36
N GLY A 157 -7.04 6.85 -0.13
CA GLY A 157 -8.16 6.27 -0.87
C GLY A 157 -8.32 6.96 -2.22
N GLU A 158 -9.52 7.38 -2.54
CA GLU A 158 -9.84 8.16 -3.74
C GLU A 158 -9.76 9.69 -3.47
N ASP A 159 -8.85 10.12 -2.62
CA ASP A 159 -8.71 11.53 -2.27
C ASP A 159 -7.99 12.30 -3.38
N ALA A 160 -8.72 13.19 -4.02
CA ALA A 160 -8.21 14.06 -5.06
C ALA A 160 -7.85 15.48 -4.57
N LYS A 161 -7.85 15.72 -3.25
CA LYS A 161 -7.53 17.04 -2.69
C LYS A 161 -6.02 17.30 -2.71
N PRO A 162 -5.54 18.35 -3.40
CA PRO A 162 -4.11 18.62 -3.50
C PRO A 162 -3.40 18.82 -2.17
N GLU A 163 -4.10 19.32 -1.15
CA GLU A 163 -3.57 19.50 0.20
C GLU A 163 -3.17 18.18 0.88
N ASN A 164 -3.84 17.09 0.56
CA ASN A 164 -3.55 15.78 1.13
C ASN A 164 -2.41 15.07 0.40
N PHE A 165 -2.03 15.55 -0.78
CA PHE A 165 -0.90 15.03 -1.55
C PHE A 165 0.45 15.64 -1.15
N GLY A 166 0.48 16.57 -0.17
CA GLY A 166 1.72 17.08 0.45
C GLY A 166 2.74 17.70 -0.52
N GLY A 167 2.35 18.04 -1.74
CA GLY A 167 3.23 18.57 -2.77
C GLY A 167 3.13 17.89 -4.13
N GLY A 168 2.17 16.98 -4.32
CA GLY A 168 1.91 16.35 -5.60
C GLY A 168 1.40 14.92 -5.49
N PHE A 169 0.85 14.40 -6.56
CA PHE A 169 0.31 13.04 -6.62
C PHE A 169 1.32 11.95 -6.26
N ALA A 170 2.60 12.17 -6.49
CA ALA A 170 3.67 11.26 -6.09
C ALA A 170 4.04 11.34 -4.60
N SER A 171 3.55 12.34 -3.87
CA SER A 171 4.03 12.62 -2.52
C SER A 171 3.54 11.66 -1.46
N HIS A 172 2.37 11.06 -1.62
CA HIS A 172 1.91 9.97 -0.74
C HIS A 172 2.93 8.83 -0.73
N ASP A 173 3.33 8.33 -1.88
CA ASP A 173 4.32 7.26 -1.97
C ASP A 173 5.66 7.67 -1.36
N GLN A 174 6.12 8.89 -1.60
CA GLN A 174 7.35 9.40 -1.00
C GLN A 174 7.26 9.50 0.53
N MET A 175 6.10 9.89 1.06
CA MET A 175 5.83 9.93 2.49
C MET A 175 5.87 8.52 3.08
N TYR A 176 5.18 7.56 2.47
CA TYR A 176 5.14 6.18 2.94
C TYR A 176 6.50 5.49 2.86
N ILE A 177 7.27 5.75 1.80
CA ILE A 177 8.66 5.28 1.68
C ILE A 177 9.52 5.87 2.81
N ARG A 178 9.39 7.14 3.12
CA ARG A 178 10.14 7.79 4.22
C ARG A 178 9.80 7.15 5.56
N GLN A 179 8.53 6.98 5.89
CA GLN A 179 8.08 6.29 7.10
C GLN A 179 8.62 4.85 7.19
N THR A 180 8.67 4.16 6.05
CA THR A 180 9.24 2.83 5.93
C THR A 180 10.74 2.82 6.22
N LEU A 181 11.49 3.77 5.66
CA LEU A 181 12.94 3.89 5.89
C LEU A 181 13.27 4.28 7.32
N GLU A 182 12.43 5.09 7.97
CA GLU A 182 12.56 5.42 9.39
C GLU A 182 12.42 4.16 10.26
N TYR A 183 11.38 3.37 10.04
CA TYR A 183 11.23 2.10 10.74
C TYR A 183 12.41 1.14 10.50
N LEU A 184 12.91 1.03 9.28
CA LEU A 184 14.06 0.18 9.00
C LEU A 184 15.35 0.66 9.67
N LYS A 185 15.52 1.97 9.91
CA LYS A 185 16.60 2.51 10.74
C LYS A 185 16.46 2.08 12.19
N GLU A 186 15.24 2.15 12.75
CA GLU A 186 14.96 1.67 14.11
C GLU A 186 15.25 0.18 14.24
N VAL A 187 14.88 -0.63 13.25
CA VAL A 187 15.22 -2.08 13.21
C VAL A 187 16.73 -2.27 13.22
N LYS A 188 17.47 -1.50 12.41
CA LYS A 188 18.94 -1.56 12.39
C LYS A 188 19.53 -1.23 13.76
N ASP A 189 19.03 -0.20 14.42
CA ASP A 189 19.50 0.24 15.73
C ASP A 189 19.16 -0.80 16.82
N ARG A 190 17.97 -1.38 16.80
CA ARG A 190 17.60 -2.49 17.70
C ARG A 190 18.54 -3.69 17.53
N ARG A 191 18.82 -4.07 16.29
CA ARG A 191 19.70 -5.20 15.97
C ARG A 191 21.15 -4.97 16.39
N SER A 192 21.64 -3.74 16.31
CA SER A 192 22.97 -3.39 16.82
C SER A 192 23.09 -3.58 18.33
N LYS A 193 21.97 -3.57 19.05
CA LYS A 193 21.86 -3.80 20.49
C LYS A 193 21.49 -5.26 20.85
N GLY A 194 21.43 -6.16 19.86
CA GLY A 194 21.15 -7.58 20.05
C GLY A 194 19.67 -7.95 20.01
N ASP A 195 18.76 -7.03 19.73
CA ASP A 195 17.34 -7.32 19.51
C ASP A 195 17.11 -7.76 18.05
N TYR A 196 16.78 -9.03 17.88
CA TYR A 196 16.56 -9.70 16.59
C TYR A 196 15.09 -10.09 16.38
N GLN A 197 14.16 -9.39 16.99
CA GLN A 197 12.75 -9.63 16.73
C GLN A 197 12.47 -9.59 15.22
N PRO A 198 11.84 -10.64 14.64
CA PRO A 198 11.46 -10.62 13.23
C PRO A 198 10.32 -9.63 13.01
N TYR A 199 10.25 -9.06 11.82
CA TYR A 199 9.16 -8.16 11.45
C TYR A 199 8.46 -8.60 10.16
N CYS A 200 7.20 -8.20 10.06
CA CYS A 200 6.41 -8.21 8.83
C CYS A 200 6.06 -6.76 8.49
N LEU A 201 6.67 -6.21 7.48
CA LEU A 201 6.46 -4.84 7.03
C LEU A 201 5.68 -4.84 5.73
N ILE A 202 4.54 -4.16 5.72
CA ILE A 202 3.76 -3.89 4.52
C ILE A 202 3.98 -2.42 4.14
N LEU A 203 4.54 -2.20 2.96
CA LEU A 203 4.58 -0.91 2.28
C LEU A 203 3.56 -0.94 1.15
N SER A 204 2.48 -0.20 1.32
CA SER A 204 1.36 -0.13 0.38
C SER A 204 1.38 1.23 -0.33
N LEU A 205 1.87 1.22 -1.54
CA LEU A 205 1.96 2.39 -2.41
C LEU A 205 0.63 2.67 -3.10
N VAL A 206 0.46 3.90 -3.57
CA VAL A 206 -0.75 4.35 -4.24
C VAL A 206 -0.59 4.28 -5.76
N ASN A 207 0.60 4.56 -6.26
CA ASN A 207 0.84 4.56 -7.70
C ASN A 207 0.98 3.14 -8.29
N PRO A 208 0.57 2.95 -9.55
CA PRO A 208 0.14 3.97 -10.53
C PRO A 208 -1.35 4.38 -10.47
N HIS A 209 -2.14 3.95 -9.48
CA HIS A 209 -3.57 4.29 -9.35
C HIS A 209 -3.84 5.80 -9.38
N ASP A 210 -3.02 6.62 -8.71
CA ASP A 210 -3.24 8.06 -8.54
C ASP A 210 -3.12 8.86 -9.84
N VAL A 211 -2.79 8.22 -10.95
CA VAL A 211 -2.93 8.84 -12.28
C VAL A 211 -4.37 9.32 -12.53
N LEU A 212 -5.36 8.73 -11.87
CA LEU A 212 -6.75 9.19 -11.91
C LEU A 212 -6.93 10.60 -11.31
N GLY A 213 -6.05 11.00 -10.41
CA GLY A 213 -6.04 12.32 -9.81
C GLY A 213 -5.42 13.41 -10.70
N TYR A 214 -4.81 13.07 -11.83
CA TYR A 214 -4.32 14.09 -12.75
C TYR A 214 -5.51 14.83 -13.38
N PRO A 215 -5.50 16.17 -13.34
CA PRO A 215 -6.59 16.96 -13.87
C PRO A 215 -6.75 16.75 -15.37
N ASN A 216 -7.97 16.45 -15.80
CA ASN A 216 -8.32 16.54 -17.21
C ASN A 216 -8.44 18.02 -17.65
N SER A 217 -8.66 18.27 -18.93
CA SER A 217 -8.74 19.64 -19.50
C SER A 217 -9.76 20.54 -18.80
N VAL A 218 -10.83 20.00 -18.23
CA VAL A 218 -11.85 20.76 -17.49
C VAL A 218 -11.34 21.05 -16.06
N GLN A 219 -10.76 20.07 -15.39
CA GLN A 219 -10.22 20.22 -14.03
C GLN A 219 -8.94 21.06 -14.02
N TYR A 220 -8.18 21.07 -15.11
CA TYR A 220 -6.93 21.81 -15.25
C TYR A 220 -7.11 23.30 -14.93
N GLY A 221 -8.18 23.94 -15.43
CA GLY A 221 -8.47 25.34 -15.16
C GLY A 221 -8.70 25.66 -13.69
N TYR A 222 -9.22 24.70 -12.90
CA TYR A 222 -9.51 24.89 -11.48
C TYR A 222 -8.34 24.52 -10.58
N LEU A 223 -7.59 23.50 -10.92
CA LEU A 223 -6.55 22.92 -10.06
C LEU A 223 -5.16 23.46 -10.36
N LEU A 224 -4.91 23.92 -11.61
CA LEU A 224 -3.60 24.43 -12.02
C LEU A 224 -2.99 25.49 -11.08
N PRO A 225 -3.73 26.51 -10.61
CA PRO A 225 -3.16 27.47 -9.68
C PRO A 225 -2.68 26.85 -8.38
N GLN A 226 -3.40 25.84 -7.86
CA GLN A 226 -3.05 25.14 -6.61
C GLN A 226 -1.80 24.29 -6.80
N TYR A 227 -1.69 23.56 -7.91
CA TYR A 227 -0.52 22.76 -8.24
C TYR A 227 0.72 23.62 -8.49
N THR A 228 0.57 24.71 -9.25
CA THR A 228 1.67 25.63 -9.54
C THR A 228 2.21 26.33 -8.29
N GLN A 229 1.33 26.76 -7.38
CA GLN A 229 1.73 27.35 -6.11
C GLN A 229 2.54 26.41 -5.22
N ARG A 230 2.33 25.10 -5.35
CA ARG A 230 3.01 24.07 -4.56
C ARG A 230 4.24 23.47 -5.26
N GLY A 231 4.61 24.00 -6.42
CA GLY A 231 5.75 23.51 -7.20
C GLY A 231 5.54 22.13 -7.80
N ILE A 232 4.28 21.72 -7.99
CA ILE A 232 3.93 20.45 -8.62
C ILE A 232 3.99 20.64 -10.12
N GLY A 233 4.93 19.98 -10.77
CA GLY A 233 4.95 19.89 -12.23
C GLY A 233 3.83 18.99 -12.74
N LEU A 234 3.03 19.51 -13.68
CA LEU A 234 2.09 18.67 -14.40
C LEU A 234 2.84 17.94 -15.53
N PRO A 235 2.48 16.68 -15.84
CA PRO A 235 3.04 15.98 -16.98
C PRO A 235 2.79 16.75 -18.28
N GLU A 236 3.74 16.74 -19.20
CA GLU A 236 3.61 17.40 -20.51
C GLU A 236 2.37 16.91 -21.29
N THR A 237 1.99 15.66 -21.09
CA THR A 237 0.81 15.03 -21.71
C THR A 237 -0.55 15.61 -21.27
N VAL A 238 -0.57 16.47 -20.25
CA VAL A 238 -1.82 17.17 -19.84
C VAL A 238 -2.16 18.33 -20.77
N HIS A 239 -1.25 18.70 -21.67
CA HIS A 239 -1.42 19.78 -22.64
C HIS A 239 -1.99 19.33 -23.99
N GLU A 240 -2.12 18.02 -24.23
CA GLU A 240 -2.72 17.43 -25.43
C GLU A 240 -4.16 16.95 -25.13
#